data_b1a06a9ad02576b69477854896b905ec
#
_entry.id   b1a06a9ad02576b69477854896b905ec
#
_cell.length_a   1.000
_cell.length_b   1.000
_cell.length_c   1.000
_cell.angle_alpha   90.00
_cell.angle_beta   90.00
_cell.angle_gamma   90.00
#
_symmetry.space_group_name_H-M   'P 1'
#
loop_
_entity.id
_entity.type
_entity.pdbx_description
1 polymer ?
#
loop_
_entity_poly.entity_id
_entity_poly.type
_entity_poly.pdbx_seq_one_letter_code
_entity_poly.pdbx_strand_id
1 'polypeptide(L)'
;MPDLDAKTTTTVTTKSKTILIDPVTRIEGHSKITLHLDDQGRVEDARFHVTQFRGFEKFCEGRPFYEMPSLMARICGICPVSHLIASAKACDQLLAVRIPPTAEKLRRIFGLAQVLQSHALSFFHLSSPDLVLGMDADPEKRHLFGVAEKNPEIARNGIRLRQFGQQIIERLGGKRIHPAWVVPGGVSEPLTQQHRDAILADIPEALKIVEHTLDWFKSIREKFREEIAAFGNFPTLFMAIIKPDGGLTFYDGGVTIVDASGHTVASALDPARYADYIGEKVESWSYLKSTYYKPKGYTDGIYRVGPLARLNVAVRCGTTRADQELAEFHELQRTAVLSSFHYHYARLIEAMYCVERLEQVLNDPEILSKHVRSFAKPNCLEGVGACEAPRGTLFHHYKINEQGLIVWANLVIATGHNNLAMNRSILQVAKHFVAADRLTQGMLNRVEAVIRSYDPCLSCSTHAAGDMALHIQLLSSRGEVVDEVRRP
;
A
#
# COMPACT_ATOMS: atom_id res chain seq x y z
N MET A 1 -0.97 -37.43 4.55
CA MET A 1 -0.74 -36.13 3.86
C MET A 1 -1.41 -36.24 2.51
N PRO A 2 -2.47 -35.50 2.21
CA PRO A 2 -3.04 -35.49 0.86
C PRO A 2 -2.23 -34.53 -0.01
N ASP A 3 -1.95 -34.98 -1.23
CA ASP A 3 -1.23 -34.27 -2.28
C ASP A 3 -1.91 -32.93 -2.59
N LEU A 4 -1.17 -31.84 -2.38
CA LEU A 4 -1.51 -30.48 -2.82
C LEU A 4 -0.91 -30.24 -4.23
N ASP A 5 -1.37 -31.02 -5.20
CA ASP A 5 -1.19 -30.69 -6.61
C ASP A 5 -2.21 -29.61 -7.01
N ALA A 6 -1.98 -28.38 -6.59
CA ALA A 6 -2.66 -27.21 -7.15
C ALA A 6 -2.04 -26.92 -8.53
N LYS A 7 -2.41 -27.68 -9.55
CA LYS A 7 -2.16 -27.34 -10.95
C LYS A 7 -2.87 -26.02 -11.21
N THR A 8 -2.10 -24.96 -11.42
CA THR A 8 -2.59 -23.70 -11.97
C THR A 8 -3.16 -23.98 -13.36
N THR A 9 -4.46 -24.23 -13.42
CA THR A 9 -5.14 -24.57 -14.66
C THR A 9 -5.45 -23.27 -15.38
N THR A 10 -4.63 -22.88 -16.33
CA THR A 10 -4.98 -21.86 -17.32
C THR A 10 -6.01 -22.50 -18.27
N THR A 11 -7.28 -22.34 -17.96
CA THR A 11 -8.35 -22.86 -18.81
C THR A 11 -8.58 -21.89 -19.97
N VAL A 12 -8.00 -22.20 -21.11
CA VAL A 12 -8.35 -21.54 -22.39
C VAL A 12 -9.60 -22.20 -22.94
N THR A 13 -10.75 -21.60 -22.75
CA THR A 13 -12.00 -22.04 -23.38
C THR A 13 -12.13 -21.41 -24.76
N THR A 14 -12.05 -22.20 -25.79
CA THR A 14 -12.07 -21.84 -27.22
C THR A 14 -13.39 -21.21 -27.71
N LYS A 15 -14.31 -20.81 -26.83
CA LYS A 15 -15.56 -20.11 -27.14
C LYS A 15 -15.69 -18.75 -26.46
N SER A 16 -14.85 -18.36 -25.53
CA SER A 16 -14.85 -17.01 -24.94
C SER A 16 -13.59 -16.27 -25.38
N LYS A 17 -13.78 -15.10 -25.94
CA LYS A 17 -12.69 -14.15 -26.27
C LYS A 17 -12.08 -13.56 -24.97
N THR A 18 -11.77 -14.40 -23.99
CA THR A 18 -11.32 -13.96 -22.67
C THR A 18 -10.18 -14.87 -22.15
N ILE A 19 -9.10 -14.24 -21.67
CA ILE A 19 -8.04 -14.91 -20.91
C ILE A 19 -8.30 -14.64 -19.43
N LEU A 20 -8.28 -15.68 -18.60
CA LEU A 20 -8.45 -15.59 -17.15
C LEU A 20 -7.12 -15.90 -16.45
N ILE A 21 -6.70 -15.00 -15.55
CA ILE A 21 -5.60 -15.21 -14.60
C ILE A 21 -6.22 -15.31 -13.21
N ASP A 22 -6.24 -16.51 -12.61
CA ASP A 22 -6.89 -16.79 -11.33
C ASP A 22 -6.15 -17.92 -10.59
N PRO A 23 -5.65 -17.67 -9.38
CA PRO A 23 -5.53 -16.38 -8.71
C PRO A 23 -4.36 -15.52 -9.22
N VAL A 24 -4.39 -14.21 -8.92
CA VAL A 24 -3.20 -13.35 -9.04
C VAL A 24 -2.24 -13.70 -7.91
N THR A 25 -0.98 -13.97 -8.23
CA THR A 25 0.00 -14.50 -7.27
C THR A 25 0.92 -13.43 -6.68
N ARG A 26 1.47 -13.71 -5.49
CA ARG A 26 2.44 -12.85 -4.78
C ARG A 26 1.94 -11.42 -4.52
N ILE A 27 0.68 -11.30 -4.14
CA ILE A 27 0.04 -10.08 -3.62
C ILE A 27 -0.67 -10.41 -2.30
N GLU A 28 -1.08 -9.40 -1.57
CA GLU A 28 -1.93 -9.59 -0.39
C GLU A 28 -3.41 -9.59 -0.80
N GLY A 29 -4.15 -10.61 -0.36
CA GLY A 29 -5.57 -10.79 -0.65
C GLY A 29 -5.85 -11.59 -1.92
N HIS A 30 -7.14 -11.69 -2.31
CA HIS A 30 -7.58 -12.52 -3.41
C HIS A 30 -8.16 -11.70 -4.55
N SER A 31 -7.67 -11.98 -5.74
CA SER A 31 -8.12 -11.32 -6.97
C SER A 31 -7.88 -12.20 -8.18
N LYS A 32 -8.55 -11.84 -9.27
CA LYS A 32 -8.35 -12.40 -10.60
C LYS A 32 -8.31 -11.29 -11.66
N ILE A 33 -7.77 -11.60 -12.82
CA ILE A 33 -7.75 -10.70 -13.97
C ILE A 33 -8.46 -11.37 -15.13
N THR A 34 -9.31 -10.62 -15.82
CA THR A 34 -9.84 -11.01 -17.13
C THR A 34 -9.30 -10.08 -18.20
N LEU A 35 -8.77 -10.67 -19.28
CA LEU A 35 -8.36 -9.95 -20.48
C LEU A 35 -9.39 -10.29 -21.56
N HIS A 36 -10.06 -9.27 -22.08
CA HIS A 36 -11.03 -9.43 -23.15
C HIS A 36 -10.35 -9.19 -24.50
N LEU A 37 -10.61 -10.10 -25.44
CA LEU A 37 -9.99 -10.07 -26.77
C LEU A 37 -10.98 -9.61 -27.82
N ASP A 38 -10.48 -8.84 -28.81
CA ASP A 38 -11.23 -8.49 -30.01
C ASP A 38 -11.35 -9.69 -30.97
N ASP A 39 -12.03 -9.48 -32.11
CA ASP A 39 -12.23 -10.51 -33.14
C ASP A 39 -10.91 -10.98 -33.77
N GLN A 40 -9.85 -10.20 -33.67
CA GLN A 40 -8.53 -10.50 -34.19
C GLN A 40 -7.62 -11.15 -33.15
N GLY A 41 -8.13 -11.43 -31.94
CA GLY A 41 -7.37 -12.03 -30.84
C GLY A 41 -6.45 -11.05 -30.12
N ARG A 42 -6.61 -9.73 -30.28
CA ARG A 42 -5.84 -8.71 -29.58
C ARG A 42 -6.53 -8.31 -28.29
N VAL A 43 -5.79 -7.97 -27.24
CA VAL A 43 -6.36 -7.49 -25.99
C VAL A 43 -7.04 -6.13 -26.20
N GLU A 44 -8.36 -6.06 -25.98
CA GLU A 44 -9.17 -4.86 -26.06
C GLU A 44 -9.39 -4.22 -24.71
N ASP A 45 -9.78 -5.01 -23.68
CA ASP A 45 -10.09 -4.58 -22.33
C ASP A 45 -9.46 -5.51 -21.29
N ALA A 46 -9.22 -5.01 -20.09
CA ALA A 46 -8.67 -5.75 -18.97
C ALA A 46 -9.32 -5.31 -17.65
N ARG A 47 -9.69 -6.27 -16.80
CA ARG A 47 -10.35 -5.99 -15.53
C ARG A 47 -9.66 -6.70 -14.39
N PHE A 48 -9.37 -5.94 -13.33
CA PHE A 48 -8.87 -6.43 -12.06
C PHE A 48 -10.03 -6.64 -11.09
N HIS A 49 -10.34 -7.90 -10.81
CA HIS A 49 -11.42 -8.28 -9.93
C HIS A 49 -10.89 -8.58 -8.54
N VAL A 50 -11.27 -7.79 -7.57
CA VAL A 50 -11.05 -8.09 -6.16
C VAL A 50 -12.24 -8.89 -5.66
N THR A 51 -11.99 -10.12 -5.22
CA THR A 51 -13.04 -11.12 -4.95
C THR A 51 -13.36 -11.32 -3.49
N GLN A 52 -12.60 -10.67 -2.58
CA GLN A 52 -12.88 -10.66 -1.14
C GLN A 52 -13.76 -9.46 -0.75
N PHE A 53 -14.56 -9.68 0.30
CA PHE A 53 -15.36 -8.66 0.94
C PHE A 53 -15.27 -8.80 2.47
N ARG A 54 -15.03 -7.71 3.20
CA ARG A 54 -14.84 -7.76 4.66
C ARG A 54 -15.74 -6.81 5.47
N GLY A 55 -16.20 -5.68 4.92
CA GLY A 55 -17.24 -4.82 5.50
C GLY A 55 -16.90 -4.15 6.82
N PHE A 56 -15.64 -3.75 7.06
CA PHE A 56 -15.22 -3.13 8.33
C PHE A 56 -15.96 -1.84 8.67
N GLU A 57 -16.37 -1.05 7.68
CA GLU A 57 -17.14 0.17 7.90
C GLU A 57 -18.45 -0.14 8.64
N LYS A 58 -19.13 -1.21 8.23
CA LYS A 58 -20.38 -1.64 8.88
C LYS A 58 -20.13 -2.36 10.21
N PHE A 59 -19.06 -3.14 10.27
CA PHE A 59 -18.70 -3.92 11.46
C PHE A 59 -18.41 -3.06 12.69
N CYS A 60 -17.93 -1.83 12.51
CA CYS A 60 -17.58 -0.94 13.62
C CYS A 60 -18.77 -0.12 14.17
N GLU A 61 -19.91 -0.09 13.48
CA GLU A 61 -21.10 0.62 13.99
C GLU A 61 -21.54 0.05 15.35
N GLY A 62 -21.94 0.93 16.26
CA GLY A 62 -22.30 0.60 17.64
C GLY A 62 -21.10 0.37 18.57
N ARG A 63 -19.85 0.36 18.08
CA ARG A 63 -18.66 0.23 18.92
C ARG A 63 -18.26 1.57 19.55
N PRO A 64 -17.69 1.56 20.76
CA PRO A 64 -17.11 2.76 21.34
C PRO A 64 -15.93 3.27 20.50
N PHE A 65 -15.87 4.59 20.28
CA PHE A 65 -14.82 5.20 19.44
C PHE A 65 -13.39 4.92 19.95
N TYR A 66 -13.19 4.77 21.24
CA TYR A 66 -11.86 4.52 21.82
C TYR A 66 -11.33 3.12 21.53
N GLU A 67 -12.17 2.18 21.10
CA GLU A 67 -11.75 0.85 20.62
C GLU A 67 -11.29 0.87 19.17
N MET A 68 -11.66 1.90 18.41
CA MET A 68 -11.43 1.96 16.98
C MET A 68 -9.96 1.76 16.58
N PRO A 69 -8.95 2.36 17.22
CA PRO A 69 -7.57 2.13 16.80
C PRO A 69 -7.18 0.64 16.84
N SER A 70 -7.49 -0.06 17.92
CA SER A 70 -7.15 -1.49 18.05
C SER A 70 -8.00 -2.39 17.14
N LEU A 71 -9.24 -2.00 16.86
CA LEU A 71 -10.13 -2.70 15.95
C LEU A 71 -9.66 -2.54 14.50
N MET A 72 -9.33 -1.31 14.07
CA MET A 72 -8.86 -1.00 12.74
C MET A 72 -7.49 -1.61 12.43
N ALA A 73 -6.63 -1.79 13.43
CA ALA A 73 -5.38 -2.54 13.27
C ALA A 73 -5.60 -3.97 12.76
N ARG A 74 -6.79 -4.57 13.00
CA ARG A 74 -7.14 -5.93 12.57
C ARG A 74 -7.60 -6.03 11.11
N ILE A 75 -7.74 -4.91 10.43
CA ILE A 75 -8.01 -4.89 8.98
C ILE A 75 -6.91 -5.63 8.23
N CYS A 76 -5.64 -5.49 8.66
CA CYS A 76 -4.50 -6.05 7.94
C CYS A 76 -3.41 -6.58 8.88
N GLY A 77 -2.83 -7.72 8.53
CA GLY A 77 -1.66 -8.27 9.22
C GLY A 77 -0.31 -7.68 8.76
N ILE A 78 -0.28 -6.98 7.60
CA ILE A 78 0.94 -6.39 7.03
C ILE A 78 1.10 -4.93 7.46
N CYS A 79 0.01 -4.13 7.41
CA CYS A 79 0.04 -2.68 7.70
C CYS A 79 -0.84 -2.27 8.92
N PRO A 80 -0.90 -3.04 10.01
CA PRO A 80 -1.78 -2.75 11.14
C PRO A 80 -1.48 -1.39 11.79
N VAL A 81 -0.22 -0.98 11.82
CA VAL A 81 0.21 0.27 12.46
C VAL A 81 -0.32 1.50 11.71
N SER A 82 -0.39 1.45 10.38
CA SER A 82 -0.95 2.58 9.61
C SER A 82 -2.43 2.79 9.93
N HIS A 83 -3.21 1.70 9.97
CA HIS A 83 -4.61 1.75 10.38
C HIS A 83 -4.78 2.23 11.84
N LEU A 84 -3.92 1.75 12.73
CA LEU A 84 -3.89 2.15 14.13
C LEU A 84 -3.65 3.67 14.28
N ILE A 85 -2.66 4.21 13.55
CA ILE A 85 -2.31 5.64 13.58
C ILE A 85 -3.43 6.50 12.98
N ALA A 86 -3.92 6.16 11.78
CA ALA A 86 -4.99 6.93 11.14
C ALA A 86 -6.25 6.94 12.00
N SER A 87 -6.62 5.78 12.56
CA SER A 87 -7.76 5.67 13.45
C SER A 87 -7.58 6.46 14.75
N ALA A 88 -6.39 6.40 15.38
CA ALA A 88 -6.11 7.19 16.59
C ALA A 88 -6.17 8.69 16.31
N LYS A 89 -5.67 9.16 15.16
CA LYS A 89 -5.78 10.58 14.75
C LYS A 89 -7.24 11.02 14.56
N ALA A 90 -8.11 10.16 14.00
CA ALA A 90 -9.54 10.44 13.94
C ALA A 90 -10.15 10.54 15.35
N CYS A 91 -9.78 9.64 16.26
CA CYS A 91 -10.22 9.69 17.65
C CYS A 91 -9.66 10.91 18.41
N ASP A 92 -8.43 11.35 18.12
CA ASP A 92 -7.87 12.58 18.71
C ASP A 92 -8.70 13.81 18.32
N GLN A 93 -9.26 13.85 17.09
CA GLN A 93 -10.20 14.91 16.67
C GLN A 93 -11.54 14.81 17.39
N LEU A 94 -12.09 13.60 17.59
CA LEU A 94 -13.30 13.41 18.39
C LEU A 94 -13.13 13.91 19.83
N LEU A 95 -11.94 13.75 20.39
CA LEU A 95 -11.58 14.28 21.72
C LEU A 95 -11.25 15.78 21.68
N ALA A 96 -10.99 16.37 20.51
CA ALA A 96 -10.47 17.73 20.34
C ALA A 96 -9.19 18.00 21.14
N VAL A 97 -8.28 17.03 21.20
CA VAL A 97 -7.02 17.11 21.95
C VAL A 97 -5.80 17.24 21.05
N ARG A 98 -4.80 17.95 21.54
CA ARG A 98 -3.42 17.84 21.05
C ARG A 98 -2.71 16.77 21.88
N ILE A 99 -2.09 15.83 21.17
CA ILE A 99 -1.26 14.83 21.83
C ILE A 99 0.07 15.44 22.27
N PRO A 100 0.73 14.90 23.33
CA PRO A 100 2.04 15.38 23.74
C PRO A 100 3.07 15.25 22.60
N PRO A 101 4.04 16.19 22.48
CA PRO A 101 5.05 16.15 21.42
C PRO A 101 5.83 14.83 21.37
N THR A 102 6.15 14.24 22.52
CA THR A 102 6.82 12.94 22.59
C THR A 102 5.93 11.83 22.06
N ALA A 103 4.62 11.83 22.33
CA ALA A 103 3.69 10.85 21.78
C ALA A 103 3.64 10.93 20.24
N GLU A 104 3.69 12.13 19.68
CA GLU A 104 3.75 12.31 18.23
C GLU A 104 5.04 11.72 17.64
N LYS A 105 6.21 12.04 18.24
CA LYS A 105 7.51 11.46 17.84
C LYS A 105 7.49 9.92 17.91
N LEU A 106 6.89 9.35 18.95
CA LEU A 106 6.75 7.91 19.12
C LEU A 106 5.83 7.26 18.08
N ARG A 107 4.69 7.91 17.74
CA ARG A 107 3.83 7.46 16.65
C ARG A 107 4.54 7.53 15.30
N ARG A 108 5.41 8.53 15.07
CA ARG A 108 6.23 8.63 13.86
C ARG A 108 7.24 7.48 13.78
N ILE A 109 7.97 7.15 14.85
CA ILE A 109 8.86 5.99 14.92
C ILE A 109 8.10 4.71 14.56
N PHE A 110 6.92 4.55 15.13
CA PHE A 110 6.09 3.37 14.89
C PHE A 110 5.61 3.26 13.42
N GLY A 111 5.22 4.39 12.83
CA GLY A 111 4.87 4.50 11.40
C GLY A 111 6.06 4.21 10.48
N LEU A 112 7.24 4.77 10.77
CA LEU A 112 8.47 4.52 9.99
C LEU A 112 8.86 3.04 10.00
N ALA A 113 8.81 2.38 11.18
CA ALA A 113 9.05 0.95 11.31
C ALA A 113 8.05 0.12 10.49
N GLN A 114 6.78 0.54 10.48
CA GLN A 114 5.74 -0.09 9.66
C GLN A 114 6.02 0.05 8.16
N VAL A 115 6.40 1.24 7.69
CA VAL A 115 6.74 1.47 6.28
C VAL A 115 7.94 0.61 5.90
N LEU A 116 9.00 0.63 6.69
CA LEU A 116 10.23 -0.13 6.45
C LEU A 116 9.98 -1.64 6.31
N GLN A 117 9.28 -2.26 7.30
CA GLN A 117 9.03 -3.70 7.26
C GLN A 117 8.11 -4.10 6.10
N SER A 118 7.17 -3.22 5.72
CA SER A 118 6.24 -3.46 4.61
C SER A 118 6.95 -3.33 3.27
N HIS A 119 7.81 -2.33 3.10
CA HIS A 119 8.64 -2.17 1.90
C HIS A 119 9.62 -3.33 1.73
N ALA A 120 10.21 -3.80 2.82
CA ALA A 120 11.07 -4.99 2.80
C ALA A 120 10.27 -6.23 2.36
N LEU A 121 9.05 -6.43 2.86
CA LEU A 121 8.18 -7.53 2.40
C LEU A 121 7.89 -7.43 0.91
N SER A 122 7.43 -6.27 0.45
CA SER A 122 7.05 -6.05 -0.95
C SER A 122 8.23 -6.26 -1.90
N PHE A 123 9.37 -5.63 -1.62
CA PHE A 123 10.54 -5.70 -2.48
C PHE A 123 11.18 -7.10 -2.47
N PHE A 124 11.54 -7.61 -1.29
CA PHE A 124 12.38 -8.81 -1.18
C PHE A 124 11.60 -10.13 -1.25
N HIS A 125 10.29 -10.15 -0.94
CA HIS A 125 9.53 -11.41 -0.92
C HIS A 125 8.53 -11.49 -2.07
N LEU A 126 7.83 -10.38 -2.40
CA LEU A 126 6.80 -10.40 -3.42
C LEU A 126 7.35 -10.14 -4.82
N SER A 127 8.28 -9.18 -4.96
CA SER A 127 8.78 -8.71 -6.26
C SER A 127 10.16 -9.25 -6.64
N SER A 128 11.03 -9.56 -5.66
CA SER A 128 12.39 -10.03 -5.96
C SER A 128 12.47 -11.30 -6.82
N PRO A 129 11.51 -12.26 -6.77
CA PRO A 129 11.55 -13.38 -7.71
C PRO A 129 11.57 -12.94 -9.17
N ASP A 130 10.81 -11.90 -9.54
CA ASP A 130 10.82 -11.36 -10.90
C ASP A 130 12.10 -10.61 -11.21
N LEU A 131 12.63 -9.87 -10.22
CA LEU A 131 13.83 -9.03 -10.40
C LEU A 131 15.14 -9.85 -10.42
N VAL A 132 15.23 -10.92 -9.65
CA VAL A 132 16.43 -11.77 -9.53
C VAL A 132 16.44 -12.88 -10.57
N LEU A 133 15.31 -13.54 -10.78
CA LEU A 133 15.23 -14.71 -11.67
C LEU A 133 14.82 -14.33 -13.09
N GLY A 134 14.14 -13.18 -13.27
CA GLY A 134 13.61 -12.71 -14.54
C GLY A 134 12.12 -13.01 -14.71
N MET A 135 11.46 -12.22 -15.57
CA MET A 135 10.02 -12.32 -15.82
C MET A 135 9.60 -13.65 -16.45
N ASP A 136 10.51 -14.26 -17.22
CA ASP A 136 10.29 -15.51 -17.96
C ASP A 136 10.80 -16.75 -17.22
N ALA A 137 11.24 -16.60 -15.95
CA ALA A 137 11.71 -17.72 -15.15
C ALA A 137 10.59 -18.76 -14.94
N ASP A 138 10.99 -20.01 -14.78
CA ASP A 138 10.11 -21.13 -14.48
C ASP A 138 9.25 -20.82 -13.24
N PRO A 139 7.91 -20.93 -13.32
CA PRO A 139 7.02 -20.70 -12.20
C PRO A 139 7.38 -21.49 -10.94
N GLU A 140 7.86 -22.72 -11.09
CA GLU A 140 8.27 -23.58 -9.98
C GLU A 140 9.50 -23.04 -9.23
N LYS A 141 10.33 -22.22 -9.89
CA LYS A 141 11.51 -21.58 -9.28
C LYS A 141 11.28 -20.13 -8.89
N ARG A 142 10.22 -19.50 -9.41
CA ARG A 142 9.93 -18.08 -9.25
C ARG A 142 9.30 -17.76 -7.89
N HIS A 143 10.03 -18.08 -6.83
CA HIS A 143 9.67 -17.85 -5.42
C HIS A 143 10.90 -17.55 -4.57
N LEU A 144 10.71 -17.28 -3.28
CA LEU A 144 11.79 -16.87 -2.37
C LEU A 144 12.95 -17.88 -2.28
N PHE A 145 12.66 -19.18 -2.32
CA PHE A 145 13.76 -20.19 -2.30
C PHE A 145 14.61 -20.12 -3.58
N GLY A 146 14.01 -19.93 -4.75
CA GLY A 146 14.76 -19.69 -5.97
C GLY A 146 15.59 -18.40 -5.93
N VAL A 147 15.09 -17.35 -5.27
CA VAL A 147 15.90 -16.15 -5.00
C VAL A 147 17.07 -16.48 -4.09
N ALA A 148 16.85 -17.25 -3.00
CA ALA A 148 17.92 -17.64 -2.07
C ALA A 148 19.02 -18.49 -2.74
N GLU A 149 18.66 -19.35 -3.68
CA GLU A 149 19.62 -20.13 -4.49
C GLU A 149 20.43 -19.24 -5.43
N LYS A 150 19.77 -18.29 -6.10
CA LYS A 150 20.39 -17.44 -7.12
C LYS A 150 21.18 -16.27 -6.53
N ASN A 151 20.64 -15.66 -5.49
CA ASN A 151 21.23 -14.51 -4.78
C ASN A 151 20.93 -14.59 -3.28
N PRO A 152 21.70 -15.40 -2.52
CA PRO A 152 21.47 -15.62 -1.08
C PRO A 152 21.63 -14.35 -0.25
N GLU A 153 22.41 -13.38 -0.73
CA GLU A 153 22.60 -12.11 -0.03
C GLU A 153 21.35 -11.26 -0.06
N ILE A 154 20.73 -11.08 -1.22
CA ILE A 154 19.44 -10.36 -1.35
C ILE A 154 18.35 -11.02 -0.51
N ALA A 155 18.27 -12.34 -0.51
CA ALA A 155 17.28 -13.06 0.33
C ALA A 155 17.51 -12.82 1.82
N ARG A 156 18.76 -12.88 2.29
CA ARG A 156 19.13 -12.63 3.69
C ARG A 156 18.85 -11.18 4.09
N ASN A 157 19.24 -10.23 3.26
CA ASN A 157 19.03 -8.80 3.47
C ASN A 157 17.54 -8.48 3.64
N GLY A 158 16.68 -9.08 2.83
CA GLY A 158 15.23 -8.92 2.95
C GLY A 158 14.68 -9.41 4.28
N ILE A 159 15.12 -10.57 4.75
CA ILE A 159 14.73 -11.13 6.05
C ILE A 159 15.18 -10.20 7.19
N ARG A 160 16.45 -9.76 7.18
CA ARG A 160 17.03 -8.90 8.22
C ARG A 160 16.35 -7.54 8.27
N LEU A 161 16.15 -6.87 7.14
CA LEU A 161 15.53 -5.56 7.10
C LEU A 161 14.07 -5.60 7.57
N ARG A 162 13.31 -6.62 7.15
CA ARG A 162 11.95 -6.83 7.63
C ARG A 162 11.92 -7.12 9.13
N GLN A 163 12.82 -7.98 9.60
CA GLN A 163 12.94 -8.31 11.04
C GLN A 163 13.22 -7.06 11.86
N PHE A 164 14.11 -6.18 11.42
CA PHE A 164 14.43 -4.92 12.11
C PHE A 164 13.18 -4.07 12.32
N GLY A 165 12.41 -3.78 11.27
CA GLY A 165 11.17 -3.02 11.40
C GLY A 165 10.13 -3.70 12.32
N GLN A 166 9.98 -5.04 12.23
CA GLN A 166 9.07 -5.79 13.09
C GLN A 166 9.52 -5.81 14.57
N GLN A 167 10.81 -5.83 14.84
CA GLN A 167 11.34 -5.77 16.20
C GLN A 167 11.07 -4.40 16.85
N ILE A 168 11.17 -3.30 16.08
CA ILE A 168 10.78 -1.98 16.59
C ILE A 168 9.29 -1.99 16.97
N ILE A 169 8.42 -2.51 16.10
CA ILE A 169 6.99 -2.62 16.39
C ILE A 169 6.73 -3.46 17.64
N GLU A 170 7.42 -4.58 17.80
CA GLU A 170 7.29 -5.46 18.96
C GLU A 170 7.76 -4.80 20.26
N ARG A 171 8.94 -4.11 20.24
CA ARG A 171 9.50 -3.42 21.41
C ARG A 171 8.60 -2.29 21.91
N LEU A 172 7.95 -1.56 21.01
CA LEU A 172 7.04 -0.47 21.36
C LEU A 172 5.64 -0.96 21.66
N GLY A 173 5.10 -1.82 20.81
CA GLY A 173 3.69 -2.23 20.83
C GLY A 173 3.40 -3.57 21.49
N GLY A 174 4.43 -4.25 22.02
CA GLY A 174 4.33 -5.55 22.71
C GLY A 174 4.03 -6.73 21.77
N LYS A 175 3.71 -6.48 20.49
CA LYS A 175 3.36 -7.49 19.49
C LYS A 175 3.85 -7.06 18.10
N ARG A 176 4.31 -8.01 17.29
CA ARG A 176 4.70 -7.77 15.89
C ARG A 176 3.51 -7.50 14.99
N ILE A 177 2.37 -8.13 15.29
CA ILE A 177 1.15 -8.06 14.49
C ILE A 177 0.00 -7.61 15.40
N HIS A 178 -0.83 -6.68 14.91
CA HIS A 178 -1.95 -6.10 15.63
C HIS A 178 -1.60 -5.54 17.02
N PRO A 179 -0.58 -4.67 17.12
CA PRO A 179 -0.28 -3.97 18.36
C PRO A 179 -1.44 -3.05 18.76
N ALA A 180 -1.52 -2.69 20.04
CA ALA A 180 -2.57 -1.80 20.55
C ALA A 180 -1.98 -0.61 21.35
N TRP A 181 -0.75 -0.26 21.08
CA TRP A 181 0.02 0.72 21.83
C TRP A 181 -0.35 2.18 21.51
N VAL A 182 -0.67 2.49 20.25
CA VAL A 182 -1.21 3.81 19.87
C VAL A 182 -2.67 3.86 20.29
N VAL A 183 -3.02 4.86 21.08
CA VAL A 183 -4.34 5.04 21.69
C VAL A 183 -4.82 6.48 21.47
N PRO A 184 -6.14 6.76 21.59
CA PRO A 184 -6.64 8.13 21.57
C PRO A 184 -5.92 8.99 22.62
N GLY A 185 -5.46 10.17 22.21
CA GLY A 185 -4.70 11.09 23.03
C GLY A 185 -3.19 10.85 23.05
N GLY A 186 -2.65 9.80 22.39
CA GLY A 186 -1.20 9.56 22.37
C GLY A 186 -0.81 8.09 22.20
N VAL A 187 0.06 7.61 23.09
CA VAL A 187 0.48 6.21 23.22
C VAL A 187 0.27 5.73 24.65
N SER A 188 0.13 4.41 24.86
CA SER A 188 -0.18 3.84 26.18
C SER A 188 1.00 3.93 27.15
N GLU A 189 2.23 3.81 26.65
CA GLU A 189 3.44 3.76 27.46
C GLU A 189 4.60 4.49 26.77
N PRO A 190 5.52 5.13 27.55
CA PRO A 190 6.69 5.79 27.00
C PRO A 190 7.73 4.79 26.49
N LEU A 191 8.63 5.26 25.62
CA LEU A 191 9.81 4.52 25.19
C LEU A 191 10.81 4.40 26.37
N THR A 192 11.31 3.19 26.60
CA THR A 192 12.39 2.97 27.59
C THR A 192 13.76 3.24 26.94
N GLN A 193 14.74 3.65 27.77
CA GLN A 193 16.11 3.82 27.31
C GLN A 193 16.68 2.52 26.72
N GLN A 194 16.42 1.38 27.35
CA GLN A 194 16.85 0.07 26.86
C GLN A 194 16.33 -0.22 25.44
N HIS A 195 15.04 0.04 25.18
CA HIS A 195 14.47 -0.18 23.84
C HIS A 195 15.03 0.80 22.82
N ARG A 196 15.21 2.09 23.18
CA ARG A 196 15.85 3.09 22.33
C ARG A 196 17.25 2.65 21.90
N ASP A 197 18.09 2.29 22.87
CA ASP A 197 19.49 1.94 22.64
C ASP A 197 19.60 0.66 21.80
N ALA A 198 18.73 -0.33 22.04
CA ALA A 198 18.66 -1.54 21.24
C ALA A 198 18.24 -1.27 19.78
N ILE A 199 17.34 -0.32 19.53
CA ILE A 199 16.96 0.05 18.16
C ILE A 199 18.11 0.78 17.46
N LEU A 200 18.76 1.73 18.16
CA LEU A 200 19.91 2.47 17.63
C LEU A 200 21.09 1.55 17.27
N ALA A 201 21.31 0.49 18.03
CA ALA A 201 22.38 -0.47 17.77
C ALA A 201 22.20 -1.23 16.44
N ASP A 202 20.96 -1.43 15.98
CA ASP A 202 20.65 -2.16 14.75
C ASP A 202 20.61 -1.23 13.49
N ILE A 203 20.64 0.10 13.66
CA ILE A 203 20.58 1.09 12.56
C ILE A 203 21.71 0.92 11.54
N PRO A 204 22.99 0.76 11.94
CA PRO A 204 24.09 0.64 10.98
C PRO A 204 23.95 -0.55 10.03
N GLU A 205 23.47 -1.71 10.54
CA GLU A 205 23.19 -2.88 9.69
C GLU A 205 22.05 -2.58 8.70
N ALA A 206 20.96 -1.97 9.18
CA ALA A 206 19.81 -1.63 8.33
C ALA A 206 20.20 -0.65 7.22
N LEU A 207 21.00 0.38 7.51
CA LEU A 207 21.52 1.32 6.49
C LEU A 207 22.34 0.58 5.43
N LYS A 208 23.29 -0.25 5.83
CA LYS A 208 24.12 -1.03 4.91
C LYS A 208 23.31 -1.95 4.01
N ILE A 209 22.27 -2.58 4.55
CA ILE A 209 21.36 -3.43 3.76
C ILE A 209 20.64 -2.60 2.68
N VAL A 210 20.12 -1.44 3.04
CA VAL A 210 19.38 -0.60 2.08
C VAL A 210 20.31 -0.04 1.02
N GLU A 211 21.51 0.47 1.38
CA GLU A 211 22.52 0.94 0.44
C GLU A 211 22.90 -0.15 -0.58
N HIS A 212 23.28 -1.31 -0.09
CA HIS A 212 23.63 -2.44 -0.94
C HIS A 212 22.47 -2.85 -1.89
N THR A 213 21.24 -2.78 -1.39
CA THR A 213 20.07 -3.14 -2.20
C THR A 213 19.75 -2.09 -3.27
N LEU A 214 19.95 -0.80 -2.97
CA LEU A 214 19.84 0.30 -3.92
C LEU A 214 20.85 0.14 -5.05
N ASP A 215 22.13 -0.09 -4.73
CA ASP A 215 23.20 -0.30 -5.71
C ASP A 215 22.91 -1.52 -6.59
N TRP A 216 22.49 -2.63 -5.96
CA TRP A 216 22.09 -3.81 -6.71
C TRP A 216 20.92 -3.53 -7.65
N PHE A 217 19.86 -2.87 -7.19
CA PHE A 217 18.69 -2.55 -8.01
C PHE A 217 19.07 -1.65 -9.20
N LYS A 218 19.89 -0.61 -8.96
CA LYS A 218 20.40 0.26 -10.02
C LYS A 218 21.21 -0.54 -11.08
N SER A 219 22.00 -1.53 -10.65
CA SER A 219 22.81 -2.37 -11.55
C SER A 219 21.99 -3.29 -12.46
N ILE A 220 20.80 -3.70 -12.03
CA ILE A 220 19.94 -4.60 -12.82
C ILE A 220 18.88 -3.88 -13.64
N ARG A 221 18.60 -2.60 -13.35
CA ARG A 221 17.49 -1.84 -13.94
C ARG A 221 17.45 -1.88 -15.46
N GLU A 222 18.61 -1.83 -16.08
CA GLU A 222 18.76 -1.82 -17.53
C GLU A 222 18.24 -3.09 -18.21
N LYS A 223 18.22 -4.22 -17.51
CA LYS A 223 17.66 -5.49 -17.99
C LYS A 223 16.13 -5.45 -18.16
N PHE A 224 15.48 -4.47 -17.55
CA PHE A 224 14.01 -4.33 -17.53
C PHE A 224 13.52 -3.13 -18.36
N ARG A 225 14.26 -2.73 -19.39
CA ARG A 225 13.90 -1.58 -20.25
C ARG A 225 12.50 -1.72 -20.84
N GLU A 226 12.13 -2.91 -21.26
CA GLU A 226 10.85 -3.18 -21.90
C GLU A 226 9.70 -3.09 -20.87
N GLU A 227 9.90 -3.69 -19.70
CA GLU A 227 8.97 -3.58 -18.59
C GLU A 227 8.84 -2.12 -18.09
N ILE A 228 9.94 -1.38 -17.98
CA ILE A 228 9.93 0.04 -17.63
C ILE A 228 9.11 0.84 -18.65
N ALA A 229 9.22 0.56 -19.92
CA ALA A 229 8.45 1.25 -20.97
C ALA A 229 6.95 0.91 -20.95
N ALA A 230 6.58 -0.33 -20.55
CA ALA A 230 5.22 -0.84 -20.64
C ALA A 230 4.46 -0.88 -19.31
N PHE A 231 5.12 -0.86 -18.15
CA PHE A 231 4.47 -0.99 -16.86
C PHE A 231 3.84 0.33 -16.38
N GLY A 232 2.57 0.51 -16.70
CA GLY A 232 1.82 1.67 -16.24
C GLY A 232 2.46 3.01 -16.64
N ASN A 233 3.17 3.06 -17.75
CA ASN A 233 3.83 4.26 -18.26
C ASN A 233 2.85 5.10 -19.07
N PHE A 234 1.96 5.81 -18.39
CA PHE A 234 0.97 6.70 -19.00
C PHE A 234 0.74 7.93 -18.13
N PRO A 235 0.32 9.07 -18.72
CA PRO A 235 0.00 10.26 -17.96
C PRO A 235 -1.09 10.01 -16.91
N THR A 236 -0.85 10.46 -15.67
CA THR A 236 -1.76 10.39 -14.55
C THR A 236 -1.44 11.50 -13.54
N LEU A 237 -2.33 11.73 -12.57
CA LEU A 237 -2.02 12.54 -11.41
C LEU A 237 -1.25 11.69 -10.38
N PHE A 238 -0.52 12.38 -9.49
CA PHE A 238 0.13 11.80 -8.32
C PHE A 238 -0.31 12.56 -7.09
N MET A 239 -0.78 11.86 -6.06
CA MET A 239 -1.29 12.43 -4.83
C MET A 239 -0.50 11.91 -3.63
N ALA A 240 -0.10 12.81 -2.72
CA ALA A 240 0.51 12.46 -1.45
C ALA A 240 0.24 13.51 -0.37
N ILE A 241 0.32 13.09 0.88
CA ILE A 241 0.45 14.02 2.01
C ILE A 241 1.92 14.39 2.14
N ILE A 242 2.23 15.68 2.10
CA ILE A 242 3.57 16.21 2.30
C ILE A 242 3.58 17.34 3.33
N LYS A 243 4.75 17.65 3.89
CA LYS A 243 4.91 18.79 4.80
C LYS A 243 4.69 20.13 4.07
N PRO A 244 4.37 21.22 4.80
CA PRO A 244 4.21 22.53 4.19
C PRO A 244 5.45 23.03 3.43
N ASP A 245 6.64 22.56 3.80
CA ASP A 245 7.91 22.86 3.16
C ASP A 245 8.26 21.95 1.97
N GLY A 246 7.30 21.13 1.52
CA GLY A 246 7.45 20.15 0.44
C GLY A 246 8.19 18.87 0.84
N GLY A 247 8.50 18.69 2.11
CA GLY A 247 9.22 17.52 2.61
C GLY A 247 8.37 16.26 2.70
N LEU A 248 9.02 15.10 2.45
CA LEU A 248 8.42 13.78 2.64
C LEU A 248 7.97 13.59 4.10
N THR A 249 6.80 13.00 4.28
CA THR A 249 6.26 12.63 5.59
C THR A 249 5.36 11.40 5.49
N PHE A 250 5.23 10.67 6.60
CA PHE A 250 4.27 9.57 6.71
C PHE A 250 3.17 9.84 7.76
N TYR A 251 3.24 10.96 8.47
CA TYR A 251 2.38 11.19 9.62
C TYR A 251 1.36 12.31 9.44
N ASP A 252 1.80 13.48 9.03
CA ASP A 252 0.98 14.69 8.91
C ASP A 252 1.43 15.57 7.74
N GLY A 253 0.57 16.48 7.34
CA GLY A 253 0.80 17.42 6.25
C GLY A 253 -0.48 17.76 5.51
N GLY A 254 -0.34 18.45 4.40
CA GLY A 254 -1.41 18.73 3.45
C GLY A 254 -1.37 17.80 2.24
N VAL A 255 -2.54 17.49 1.68
CA VAL A 255 -2.59 16.72 0.44
C VAL A 255 -2.16 17.62 -0.73
N THR A 256 -1.19 17.14 -1.49
CA THR A 256 -0.71 17.79 -2.71
C THR A 256 -0.88 16.85 -3.90
N ILE A 257 -1.27 17.40 -5.04
CA ILE A 257 -1.51 16.68 -6.28
C ILE A 257 -0.67 17.34 -7.37
N VAL A 258 0.12 16.53 -8.08
CA VAL A 258 0.87 16.95 -9.27
C VAL A 258 0.40 16.18 -10.50
N ASP A 259 0.55 16.77 -11.67
CA ASP A 259 0.24 16.10 -12.94
C ASP A 259 1.46 15.36 -13.52
N ALA A 260 1.26 14.73 -14.67
CA ALA A 260 2.31 14.00 -15.38
C ALA A 260 3.48 14.88 -15.86
N SER A 261 3.30 16.18 -15.94
CA SER A 261 4.35 17.16 -16.27
C SER A 261 5.12 17.64 -15.05
N GLY A 262 4.72 17.20 -13.84
CA GLY A 262 5.29 17.66 -12.57
C GLY A 262 4.71 18.98 -12.06
N HIS A 263 3.68 19.54 -12.71
CA HIS A 263 3.05 20.77 -12.25
C HIS A 263 2.06 20.48 -11.11
N THR A 264 2.06 21.35 -10.12
CA THR A 264 1.11 21.30 -9.01
C THR A 264 -0.30 21.63 -9.48
N VAL A 265 -1.21 20.66 -9.36
CA VAL A 265 -2.65 20.80 -9.67
C VAL A 265 -3.40 21.34 -8.44
N ALA A 266 -3.04 20.87 -7.27
CA ALA A 266 -3.57 21.31 -5.98
C ALA A 266 -2.53 21.09 -4.89
N SER A 267 -2.49 21.96 -3.88
CA SER A 267 -1.53 21.86 -2.77
C SER A 267 -2.17 22.25 -1.45
N ALA A 268 -1.61 21.73 -0.36
CA ALA A 268 -2.02 22.03 1.00
C ALA A 268 -3.53 21.81 1.26
N LEU A 269 -4.17 20.87 0.54
CA LEU A 269 -5.56 20.50 0.79
C LEU A 269 -5.66 19.86 2.18
N ASP A 270 -6.67 20.28 2.93
CA ASP A 270 -6.93 19.72 4.26
C ASP A 270 -7.34 18.24 4.16
N PRO A 271 -6.57 17.31 4.76
CA PRO A 271 -6.95 15.89 4.77
C PRO A 271 -8.31 15.63 5.42
N ALA A 272 -8.75 16.46 6.36
CA ALA A 272 -10.06 16.32 6.99
C ALA A 272 -11.22 16.59 6.01
N ARG A 273 -10.94 17.30 4.92
CA ARG A 273 -11.90 17.62 3.86
C ARG A 273 -11.74 16.73 2.62
N TYR A 274 -11.16 15.54 2.76
CA TYR A 274 -10.89 14.64 1.63
C TYR A 274 -12.12 14.42 0.73
N ALA A 275 -13.31 14.36 1.31
CA ALA A 275 -14.56 14.16 0.58
C ALA A 275 -14.89 15.27 -0.42
N ASP A 276 -14.29 16.46 -0.30
CA ASP A 276 -14.51 17.56 -1.24
C ASP A 276 -13.77 17.32 -2.57
N TYR A 277 -12.65 16.61 -2.53
CA TYR A 277 -11.79 16.42 -3.71
C TYR A 277 -11.56 14.96 -4.11
N ILE A 278 -11.87 13.97 -3.27
CA ILE A 278 -11.83 12.55 -3.60
C ILE A 278 -13.25 12.03 -3.81
N GLY A 279 -13.51 11.46 -4.99
CA GLY A 279 -14.71 10.71 -5.30
C GLY A 279 -14.46 9.22 -5.20
N GLU A 280 -15.48 8.45 -4.84
CA GLU A 280 -15.49 7.00 -4.81
C GLU A 280 -16.58 6.47 -5.72
N LYS A 281 -16.25 5.45 -6.54
CA LYS A 281 -17.21 4.76 -7.39
C LYS A 281 -17.07 3.26 -7.22
N VAL A 282 -18.21 2.56 -7.20
CA VAL A 282 -18.30 1.10 -7.18
C VAL A 282 -18.37 0.58 -8.61
N GLU A 283 -17.66 -0.52 -8.88
CA GLU A 283 -17.73 -1.24 -10.15
C GLU A 283 -18.39 -2.61 -9.93
N SER A 284 -19.26 -3.01 -10.84
CA SER A 284 -20.05 -4.25 -10.71
C SER A 284 -19.23 -5.55 -10.70
N TRP A 285 -17.97 -5.48 -11.10
CA TRP A 285 -17.08 -6.63 -11.22
C TRP A 285 -16.01 -6.74 -10.14
N SER A 286 -15.97 -5.81 -9.16
CA SER A 286 -14.94 -5.79 -8.12
C SER A 286 -15.47 -5.29 -6.79
N TYR A 287 -15.02 -5.89 -5.68
CA TYR A 287 -15.30 -5.37 -4.33
C TYR A 287 -14.40 -4.20 -3.93
N LEU A 288 -13.46 -3.80 -4.79
CA LEU A 288 -12.61 -2.64 -4.56
C LEU A 288 -13.24 -1.39 -5.18
N LYS A 289 -13.52 -0.37 -4.36
CA LYS A 289 -13.96 0.94 -4.85
C LYS A 289 -12.88 1.58 -5.72
N SER A 290 -13.30 2.34 -6.71
CA SER A 290 -12.44 3.16 -7.55
C SER A 290 -12.51 4.61 -7.08
N THR A 291 -11.39 5.16 -6.61
CA THR A 291 -11.30 6.56 -6.25
C THR A 291 -10.78 7.41 -7.41
N TYR A 292 -11.19 8.68 -7.44
CA TYR A 292 -10.80 9.63 -8.47
C TYR A 292 -10.77 11.06 -7.93
N TYR A 293 -10.01 11.93 -8.57
CA TYR A 293 -9.96 13.36 -8.25
C TYR A 293 -11.21 14.04 -8.82
N LYS A 294 -12.14 14.43 -7.95
CA LYS A 294 -13.47 14.97 -8.31
C LYS A 294 -13.43 16.13 -9.32
N PRO A 295 -12.53 17.13 -9.20
CA PRO A 295 -12.52 18.25 -10.13
C PRO A 295 -12.28 17.85 -11.60
N LYS A 296 -11.69 16.67 -11.85
CA LYS A 296 -11.46 16.15 -13.21
C LYS A 296 -12.49 15.10 -13.65
N GLY A 297 -13.36 14.64 -12.75
CA GLY A 297 -14.37 13.60 -13.04
C GLY A 297 -13.81 12.18 -12.96
N TYR A 298 -14.69 11.18 -13.13
CA TYR A 298 -14.38 9.78 -12.81
C TYR A 298 -13.18 9.24 -13.61
N THR A 299 -13.21 9.21 -14.93
CA THR A 299 -12.12 8.60 -15.70
C THR A 299 -10.90 9.51 -15.89
N ASP A 300 -11.12 10.83 -15.96
CA ASP A 300 -10.06 11.80 -16.21
C ASP A 300 -9.32 12.18 -14.91
N GLY A 301 -9.98 11.98 -13.77
CA GLY A 301 -9.41 12.19 -12.44
C GLY A 301 -8.58 11.03 -11.91
N ILE A 302 -8.11 10.13 -12.77
CA ILE A 302 -7.21 9.03 -12.39
C ILE A 302 -5.93 9.56 -11.75
N TYR A 303 -5.56 9.00 -10.60
CA TYR A 303 -4.33 9.33 -9.90
C TYR A 303 -3.68 8.09 -9.29
N ARG A 304 -2.44 8.27 -8.83
CA ARG A 304 -1.67 7.27 -8.08
C ARG A 304 -1.28 7.81 -6.73
N VAL A 305 -1.14 6.90 -5.76
CA VAL A 305 -0.57 7.15 -4.43
C VAL A 305 0.57 6.18 -4.14
N GLY A 306 1.19 6.30 -2.99
CA GLY A 306 2.26 5.41 -2.54
C GLY A 306 3.65 5.90 -2.93
N PRO A 307 4.68 5.05 -2.87
CA PRO A 307 6.07 5.47 -3.00
C PRO A 307 6.36 6.31 -4.25
N LEU A 308 5.91 5.84 -5.42
CA LEU A 308 6.10 6.56 -6.68
C LEU A 308 5.46 7.96 -6.65
N ALA A 309 4.25 8.06 -6.09
CA ALA A 309 3.55 9.33 -6.01
C ALA A 309 4.20 10.27 -4.99
N ARG A 310 4.56 9.76 -3.81
CA ARG A 310 5.22 10.56 -2.78
C ARG A 310 6.52 11.19 -3.28
N LEU A 311 7.35 10.43 -4.02
CA LEU A 311 8.60 10.96 -4.56
C LEU A 311 8.39 11.89 -5.77
N ASN A 312 7.31 11.74 -6.53
CA ASN A 312 6.95 12.73 -7.56
C ASN A 312 6.40 14.05 -6.97
N VAL A 313 5.81 13.99 -5.78
CA VAL A 313 5.20 15.16 -5.11
C VAL A 313 6.19 15.86 -4.17
N ALA A 314 7.03 15.10 -3.46
CA ALA A 314 7.98 15.66 -2.51
C ALA A 314 9.19 16.29 -3.21
N VAL A 315 9.58 17.48 -2.74
CA VAL A 315 10.78 18.18 -3.25
C VAL A 315 12.06 17.73 -2.52
N ARG A 316 11.90 17.11 -1.35
CA ARG A 316 13.00 16.54 -0.55
C ARG A 316 12.49 15.45 0.38
N CYS A 317 13.34 14.51 0.73
CA CYS A 317 13.10 13.56 1.82
C CYS A 317 13.41 14.20 3.19
N GLY A 318 14.47 15.01 3.24
CA GLY A 318 14.95 15.68 4.44
C GLY A 318 15.84 14.79 5.30
N THR A 319 16.52 13.83 4.67
CA THR A 319 17.62 13.03 5.22
C THR A 319 18.68 12.86 4.13
N THR A 320 19.96 12.76 4.52
CA THR A 320 21.09 12.98 3.61
C THR A 320 21.14 12.01 2.45
N ARG A 321 21.09 10.69 2.73
CA ARG A 321 21.20 9.66 1.68
C ARG A 321 19.92 9.55 0.87
N ALA A 322 18.75 9.64 1.53
CA ALA A 322 17.49 9.59 0.80
C ALA A 322 17.29 10.82 -0.11
N ASP A 323 17.83 12.00 0.22
CA ASP A 323 17.81 13.18 -0.66
C ASP A 323 18.72 12.99 -1.88
N GLN A 324 19.88 12.34 -1.72
CA GLN A 324 20.75 11.97 -2.85
C GLN A 324 20.03 11.02 -3.83
N GLU A 325 19.41 9.98 -3.30
CA GLU A 325 18.64 9.00 -4.10
C GLU A 325 17.39 9.64 -4.74
N LEU A 326 16.74 10.60 -4.07
CA LEU A 326 15.62 11.36 -4.64
C LEU A 326 16.08 12.21 -5.84
N ALA A 327 17.26 12.82 -5.77
CA ALA A 327 17.81 13.56 -6.89
C ALA A 327 18.02 12.65 -8.12
N GLU A 328 18.64 11.48 -7.92
CA GLU A 328 18.79 10.46 -8.99
C GLU A 328 17.43 9.95 -9.51
N PHE A 329 16.44 9.80 -8.64
CA PHE A 329 15.08 9.42 -9.04
C PHE A 329 14.45 10.47 -9.96
N HIS A 330 14.62 11.76 -9.68
CA HIS A 330 14.10 12.84 -10.52
C HIS A 330 14.86 12.97 -11.86
N GLU A 331 16.10 12.49 -11.95
CA GLU A 331 16.85 12.43 -13.22
C GLU A 331 16.33 11.33 -14.18
N LEU A 332 15.55 10.35 -13.70
CA LEU A 332 14.97 9.30 -14.55
C LEU A 332 14.06 9.88 -15.64
N GLN A 333 13.41 11.00 -15.35
CA GLN A 333 12.52 11.68 -16.27
C GLN A 333 12.49 13.18 -15.94
N ARG A 334 12.54 14.04 -16.96
CA ARG A 334 12.49 15.52 -16.79
C ARG A 334 11.15 16.03 -16.23
N THR A 335 10.12 15.22 -16.30
CA THR A 335 8.77 15.42 -15.78
C THR A 335 8.53 14.42 -14.64
N ALA A 336 7.29 14.23 -14.22
CA ALA A 336 6.99 13.18 -13.24
C ALA A 336 7.39 11.78 -13.76
N VAL A 337 7.94 10.94 -12.90
CA VAL A 337 8.30 9.55 -13.22
C VAL A 337 7.03 8.72 -13.32
N LEU A 338 6.67 8.28 -14.54
CA LEU A 338 5.37 7.68 -14.83
C LEU A 338 5.34 6.16 -14.66
N SER A 339 6.42 5.46 -15.06
CA SER A 339 6.43 4.01 -15.06
C SER A 339 6.23 3.40 -13.68
N SER A 340 5.23 2.52 -13.56
CA SER A 340 4.96 1.78 -12.31
C SER A 340 6.10 0.86 -11.89
N PHE A 341 7.01 0.49 -12.80
CA PHE A 341 8.20 -0.27 -12.45
C PHE A 341 9.05 0.47 -11.40
N HIS A 342 9.09 1.79 -11.45
CA HIS A 342 9.84 2.62 -10.50
C HIS A 342 9.24 2.70 -9.09
N TYR A 343 8.06 2.10 -8.83
CA TYR A 343 7.64 1.87 -7.45
C TYR A 343 8.66 1.06 -6.65
N HIS A 344 9.40 0.14 -7.30
CA HIS A 344 10.45 -0.64 -6.64
C HIS A 344 11.60 0.24 -6.17
N TYR A 345 12.08 1.16 -7.02
CA TYR A 345 13.12 2.12 -6.65
C TYR A 345 12.64 3.06 -5.56
N ALA A 346 11.46 3.63 -5.74
CA ALA A 346 10.87 4.54 -4.77
C ALA A 346 10.73 3.90 -3.37
N ARG A 347 10.37 2.60 -3.27
CA ARG A 347 10.34 1.87 -1.98
C ARG A 347 11.70 1.77 -1.32
N LEU A 348 12.75 1.58 -2.08
CA LEU A 348 14.11 1.51 -1.51
C LEU A 348 14.55 2.88 -1.01
N ILE A 349 14.24 3.96 -1.73
CA ILE A 349 14.50 5.34 -1.28
C ILE A 349 13.74 5.63 0.03
N GLU A 350 12.47 5.24 0.10
CA GLU A 350 11.68 5.38 1.32
C GLU A 350 12.19 4.50 2.47
N ALA A 351 12.72 3.31 2.17
CA ALA A 351 13.37 2.49 3.19
C ALA A 351 14.62 3.18 3.74
N MET A 352 15.44 3.82 2.88
CA MET A 352 16.59 4.64 3.30
C MET A 352 16.13 5.78 4.19
N TYR A 353 15.14 6.55 3.74
CA TYR A 353 14.53 7.63 4.54
C TYR A 353 14.05 7.14 5.91
N CYS A 354 13.36 5.98 5.95
CA CYS A 354 12.85 5.44 7.19
C CYS A 354 13.96 5.15 8.20
N VAL A 355 15.06 4.52 7.77
CA VAL A 355 16.18 4.17 8.66
C VAL A 355 16.88 5.43 9.15
N GLU A 356 17.23 6.38 8.27
CA GLU A 356 17.86 7.66 8.64
C GLU A 356 16.95 8.49 9.56
N ARG A 357 15.65 8.52 9.30
CA ARG A 357 14.69 9.29 10.12
C ARG A 357 14.47 8.63 11.49
N LEU A 358 14.48 7.30 11.58
CA LEU A 358 14.44 6.58 12.85
C LEU A 358 15.62 6.98 13.73
N GLU A 359 16.85 7.01 13.18
CA GLU A 359 18.05 7.44 13.89
C GLU A 359 17.90 8.87 14.42
N GLN A 360 17.45 9.82 13.56
CA GLN A 360 17.26 11.21 13.95
C GLN A 360 16.26 11.38 15.09
N VAL A 361 15.09 10.71 14.99
CA VAL A 361 14.03 10.86 16.00
C VAL A 361 14.39 10.16 17.31
N LEU A 362 15.08 9.02 17.27
CA LEU A 362 15.54 8.30 18.47
C LEU A 362 16.65 9.05 19.22
N ASN A 363 17.41 9.90 18.56
CA ASN A 363 18.42 10.76 19.17
C ASN A 363 17.87 12.10 19.68
N ASP A 364 16.56 12.36 19.53
CA ASP A 364 15.93 13.54 20.11
C ASP A 364 15.97 13.48 21.65
N PRO A 365 16.43 14.54 22.35
CA PRO A 365 16.57 14.53 23.80
C PRO A 365 15.29 14.26 24.58
N GLU A 366 14.13 14.64 24.00
CA GLU A 366 12.82 14.50 24.64
C GLU A 366 12.16 13.16 24.38
N ILE A 367 12.77 12.26 23.57
CA ILE A 367 12.13 11.01 23.16
C ILE A 367 11.80 10.06 24.31
N LEU A 368 12.48 10.20 25.43
CA LEU A 368 12.28 9.40 26.65
C LEU A 368 11.34 10.08 27.68
N SER A 369 10.70 11.21 27.32
CA SER A 369 9.71 11.84 28.20
C SER A 369 8.57 10.88 28.52
N LYS A 370 8.14 10.90 29.79
CA LYS A 370 7.03 10.08 30.27
C LYS A 370 5.65 10.66 29.96
N HIS A 371 5.59 11.93 29.55
CA HIS A 371 4.33 12.57 29.16
C HIS A 371 3.99 12.19 27.71
N VAL A 372 3.20 11.13 27.55
CA VAL A 372 2.93 10.50 26.26
C VAL A 372 1.43 10.37 25.94
N ARG A 373 0.55 10.92 26.79
CA ARG A 373 -0.90 10.83 26.57
C ARG A 373 -1.66 12.01 27.15
N SER A 374 -2.58 12.56 26.38
CA SER A 374 -3.63 13.50 26.81
C SER A 374 -4.95 12.77 27.02
N PHE A 375 -5.76 13.25 27.94
CA PHE A 375 -7.07 12.68 28.27
C PHE A 375 -8.15 13.74 28.13
N ALA A 376 -9.24 13.38 27.44
CA ALA A 376 -10.45 14.18 27.36
C ALA A 376 -11.68 13.27 27.17
N LYS A 377 -12.86 13.84 27.33
CA LYS A 377 -14.12 13.24 26.87
C LYS A 377 -14.34 13.61 25.39
N PRO A 378 -15.25 12.91 24.67
CA PRO A 378 -15.66 13.34 23.34
C PRO A 378 -16.14 14.79 23.36
N ASN A 379 -15.64 15.59 22.41
CA ASN A 379 -15.93 17.01 22.31
C ASN A 379 -16.38 17.40 20.88
N CYS A 380 -16.13 16.49 19.92
CA CYS A 380 -16.63 16.57 18.56
C CYS A 380 -17.35 15.26 18.20
N LEU A 381 -18.38 15.34 17.37
CA LEU A 381 -19.13 14.16 16.92
C LEU A 381 -18.60 13.59 15.61
N GLU A 382 -17.64 14.25 14.98
CA GLU A 382 -17.03 13.85 13.70
C GLU A 382 -15.53 14.05 13.77
N GLY A 383 -14.77 13.07 13.26
CA GLY A 383 -13.31 13.12 13.25
C GLY A 383 -12.70 12.36 12.08
N VAL A 384 -11.70 12.98 11.45
CA VAL A 384 -10.95 12.41 10.31
C VAL A 384 -9.48 12.29 10.68
N GLY A 385 -8.92 11.10 10.53
CA GLY A 385 -7.49 10.86 10.68
C GLY A 385 -6.88 10.43 9.35
N ALA A 386 -5.77 11.05 8.97
CA ALA A 386 -5.05 10.72 7.76
C ALA A 386 -3.55 10.50 8.03
N CYS A 387 -2.94 9.61 7.25
CA CYS A 387 -1.50 9.38 7.21
C CYS A 387 -1.09 8.77 5.86
N GLU A 388 0.21 8.72 5.60
CA GLU A 388 0.77 7.93 4.52
C GLU A 388 1.07 6.51 5.02
N ALA A 389 0.33 5.54 4.49
CA ALA A 389 0.62 4.12 4.68
C ALA A 389 1.70 3.65 3.68
N PRO A 390 2.31 2.46 3.82
CA PRO A 390 3.29 1.97 2.86
C PRO A 390 2.84 2.07 1.40
N ARG A 391 1.55 1.81 1.15
CA ARG A 391 0.94 1.76 -0.18
C ARG A 391 0.32 3.07 -0.64
N GLY A 392 0.31 4.10 0.23
CA GLY A 392 -0.20 5.44 -0.10
C GLY A 392 -1.06 6.06 0.99
N THR A 393 -1.75 7.12 0.62
CA THR A 393 -2.59 7.91 1.52
C THR A 393 -3.73 7.07 2.09
N LEU A 394 -3.98 7.23 3.39
CA LEU A 394 -4.98 6.49 4.15
C LEU A 394 -5.83 7.47 4.96
N PHE A 395 -7.16 7.36 4.81
CA PHE A 395 -8.12 8.14 5.59
C PHE A 395 -9.02 7.22 6.41
N HIS A 396 -9.21 7.58 7.68
CA HIS A 396 -10.23 7.04 8.56
C HIS A 396 -11.15 8.16 9.00
N HIS A 397 -12.44 8.02 8.78
CA HIS A 397 -13.45 9.03 9.08
C HIS A 397 -14.58 8.41 9.90
N TYR A 398 -14.84 8.97 11.06
CA TYR A 398 -15.85 8.47 12.00
C TYR A 398 -16.84 9.54 12.39
N LYS A 399 -18.12 9.12 12.57
CA LYS A 399 -19.15 9.89 13.26
C LYS A 399 -19.62 9.10 14.47
N ILE A 400 -19.77 9.78 15.58
CA ILE A 400 -20.23 9.19 16.85
C ILE A 400 -21.51 9.86 17.33
N ASN A 401 -22.28 9.16 18.19
CA ASN A 401 -23.36 9.76 18.94
C ASN A 401 -22.84 10.38 20.25
N GLU A 402 -23.74 11.00 21.03
CA GLU A 402 -23.43 11.62 22.34
C GLU A 402 -22.86 10.63 23.36
N GLN A 403 -23.16 9.33 23.21
CA GLN A 403 -22.61 8.25 24.04
C GLN A 403 -21.22 7.80 23.60
N GLY A 404 -20.68 8.36 22.53
CA GLY A 404 -19.37 8.00 21.98
C GLY A 404 -19.35 6.69 21.18
N LEU A 405 -20.52 6.22 20.71
CA LEU A 405 -20.63 5.05 19.88
C LEU A 405 -20.56 5.44 18.40
N ILE A 406 -19.84 4.68 17.60
CA ILE A 406 -19.74 4.86 16.15
C ILE A 406 -21.13 4.68 15.52
N VAL A 407 -21.61 5.69 14.81
CA VAL A 407 -22.85 5.64 14.04
C VAL A 407 -22.59 5.57 12.54
N TRP A 408 -21.39 5.91 12.11
CA TRP A 408 -20.96 5.85 10.72
C TRP A 408 -19.45 5.88 10.62
N ALA A 409 -18.91 5.15 9.64
CA ALA A 409 -17.49 5.17 9.28
C ALA A 409 -17.30 5.13 7.78
N ASN A 410 -16.28 5.83 7.27
CA ASN A 410 -15.76 5.69 5.93
C ASN A 410 -14.24 5.50 5.97
N LEU A 411 -13.76 4.57 5.20
CA LEU A 411 -12.34 4.22 5.11
C LEU A 411 -11.89 4.38 3.65
N VAL A 412 -11.06 5.37 3.36
CA VAL A 412 -10.46 5.51 2.02
C VAL A 412 -9.03 4.99 2.11
N ILE A 413 -8.87 3.75 1.65
CA ILE A 413 -7.65 2.97 1.90
C ILE A 413 -6.71 3.01 0.70
N ALA A 414 -5.40 3.10 0.99
CA ALA A 414 -4.31 3.34 0.06
C ALA A 414 -4.38 2.54 -1.27
N THR A 415 -4.67 1.24 -1.22
CA THR A 415 -4.80 0.41 -2.43
C THR A 415 -5.99 0.83 -3.30
N GLY A 416 -7.10 1.26 -2.70
CA GLY A 416 -8.28 1.75 -3.44
C GLY A 416 -7.97 2.97 -4.30
N HIS A 417 -7.09 3.85 -3.82
CA HIS A 417 -6.64 5.02 -4.59
C HIS A 417 -5.94 4.65 -5.90
N ASN A 418 -5.30 3.49 -5.96
CA ASN A 418 -4.58 3.02 -7.16
C ASN A 418 -5.45 2.17 -8.10
N ASN A 419 -6.73 1.89 -7.78
CA ASN A 419 -7.53 0.90 -8.51
C ASN A 419 -7.66 1.23 -10.02
N LEU A 420 -8.01 2.46 -10.36
CA LEU A 420 -8.09 2.89 -11.77
C LEU A 420 -6.74 2.79 -12.48
N ALA A 421 -5.66 3.21 -11.80
CA ALA A 421 -4.31 3.14 -12.35
C ALA A 421 -3.84 1.69 -12.53
N MET A 422 -4.17 0.77 -11.62
CA MET A 422 -3.87 -0.66 -11.75
C MET A 422 -4.59 -1.27 -12.95
N ASN A 423 -5.91 -1.03 -13.10
CA ASN A 423 -6.68 -1.52 -14.25
C ASN A 423 -6.08 -1.04 -15.57
N ARG A 424 -5.76 0.26 -15.68
CA ARG A 424 -5.13 0.83 -16.88
C ARG A 424 -3.73 0.28 -17.13
N SER A 425 -2.95 0.02 -16.08
CA SER A 425 -1.62 -0.58 -16.18
C SER A 425 -1.68 -2.02 -16.68
N ILE A 426 -2.63 -2.81 -16.18
CA ILE A 426 -2.88 -4.19 -16.65
C ILE A 426 -3.18 -4.17 -18.14
N LEU A 427 -4.09 -3.29 -18.58
CA LEU A 427 -4.46 -3.17 -20.00
C LEU A 427 -3.26 -2.82 -20.86
N GLN A 428 -2.42 -1.86 -20.41
CA GLN A 428 -1.22 -1.46 -21.16
C GLN A 428 -0.23 -2.62 -21.29
N VAL A 429 0.06 -3.33 -20.18
CA VAL A 429 0.97 -4.48 -20.18
C VAL A 429 0.42 -5.62 -21.02
N ALA A 430 -0.88 -5.91 -20.90
CA ALA A 430 -1.50 -6.98 -21.65
C ALA A 430 -1.47 -6.69 -23.17
N LYS A 431 -1.76 -5.45 -23.59
CA LYS A 431 -1.65 -5.03 -24.99
C LYS A 431 -0.23 -5.13 -25.56
N HIS A 432 0.78 -4.95 -24.70
CA HIS A 432 2.17 -4.98 -25.13
C HIS A 432 2.76 -6.40 -25.19
N PHE A 433 2.47 -7.23 -24.16
CA PHE A 433 3.15 -8.52 -24.00
C PHE A 433 2.30 -9.73 -24.35
N VAL A 434 0.95 -9.64 -24.37
CA VAL A 434 0.09 -10.80 -24.55
C VAL A 434 -0.27 -10.97 -26.02
N ALA A 435 0.16 -12.11 -26.60
CA ALA A 435 -0.26 -12.57 -27.91
C ALA A 435 -1.21 -13.76 -27.71
N ALA A 436 -2.44 -13.66 -28.24
CA ALA A 436 -3.49 -14.64 -27.97
C ALA A 436 -3.29 -15.98 -28.72
N ASP A 437 -2.49 -15.99 -29.78
CA ASP A 437 -2.13 -17.18 -30.55
C ASP A 437 -1.10 -18.06 -29.84
N ARG A 438 -0.34 -17.49 -28.89
CA ARG A 438 0.69 -18.19 -28.12
C ARG A 438 0.86 -17.61 -26.73
N LEU A 439 0.15 -18.14 -25.75
CA LEU A 439 0.32 -17.75 -24.35
C LEU A 439 1.56 -18.41 -23.73
N THR A 440 2.37 -17.59 -23.05
CA THR A 440 3.49 -18.07 -22.23
C THR A 440 3.37 -17.64 -20.79
N GLN A 441 4.00 -18.36 -19.87
CA GLN A 441 4.02 -18.01 -18.45
C GLN A 441 4.68 -16.65 -18.19
N GLY A 442 5.67 -16.26 -18.98
CA GLY A 442 6.33 -14.97 -18.87
C GLY A 442 5.41 -13.79 -19.24
N MET A 443 4.56 -13.95 -20.26
CA MET A 443 3.54 -12.95 -20.63
C MET A 443 2.55 -12.73 -19.50
N LEU A 444 1.98 -13.81 -18.96
CA LEU A 444 1.03 -13.75 -17.86
C LEU A 444 1.68 -13.20 -16.58
N ASN A 445 2.91 -13.59 -16.30
CA ASN A 445 3.66 -13.06 -15.16
C ASN A 445 3.87 -11.54 -15.23
N ARG A 446 4.10 -10.96 -16.41
CA ARG A 446 4.23 -9.50 -16.57
C ARG A 446 2.93 -8.77 -16.24
N VAL A 447 1.79 -9.38 -16.60
CA VAL A 447 0.47 -8.85 -16.22
C VAL A 447 0.28 -8.84 -14.70
N GLU A 448 0.75 -9.88 -14.00
CA GLU A 448 0.74 -9.91 -12.53
C GLU A 448 1.83 -8.99 -11.93
N ALA A 449 3.01 -8.91 -12.55
CA ALA A 449 4.14 -8.12 -12.05
C ALA A 449 3.85 -6.61 -12.01
N VAL A 450 3.09 -6.09 -12.98
CA VAL A 450 2.68 -4.69 -12.92
C VAL A 450 1.79 -4.41 -11.71
N ILE A 451 0.92 -5.34 -11.29
CA ILE A 451 0.13 -5.19 -10.07
C ILE A 451 1.04 -5.27 -8.84
N ARG A 452 1.98 -6.22 -8.82
CA ARG A 452 2.97 -6.35 -7.73
C ARG A 452 3.80 -5.08 -7.54
N SER A 453 4.04 -4.31 -8.60
CA SER A 453 4.73 -3.02 -8.49
C SER A 453 3.97 -2.02 -7.61
N TYR A 454 2.65 -2.00 -7.65
CA TYR A 454 1.80 -1.19 -6.76
C TYR A 454 1.74 -1.73 -5.32
N ASP A 455 2.09 -3.01 -5.09
CA ASP A 455 2.01 -3.68 -3.79
C ASP A 455 0.59 -3.63 -3.20
N PRO A 456 -0.46 -4.12 -3.90
CA PRO A 456 -1.81 -3.98 -3.40
C PRO A 456 -2.05 -4.79 -2.13
N CYS A 457 -2.83 -4.21 -1.21
CA CYS A 457 -3.34 -4.87 -0.03
C CYS A 457 -4.87 -4.95 -0.13
N LEU A 458 -5.38 -6.06 -0.67
CA LEU A 458 -6.78 -6.17 -1.03
C LEU A 458 -7.67 -6.39 0.20
N SER A 459 -7.20 -7.13 1.19
CA SER A 459 -7.91 -7.28 2.46
C SER A 459 -8.16 -5.95 3.18
N CYS A 460 -7.26 -4.96 3.02
CA CYS A 460 -7.46 -3.62 3.56
C CYS A 460 -8.59 -2.88 2.83
N SER A 461 -8.71 -3.08 1.53
CA SER A 461 -9.47 -2.19 0.65
C SER A 461 -10.90 -2.65 0.39
N THR A 462 -11.33 -3.77 0.99
CA THR A 462 -12.67 -4.36 0.84
C THR A 462 -13.55 -4.10 2.07
N HIS A 463 -13.59 -2.85 2.51
CA HIS A 463 -14.19 -2.41 3.78
C HIS A 463 -15.64 -1.92 3.66
N ALA A 464 -16.09 -1.51 2.46
CA ALA A 464 -17.43 -1.00 2.23
C ALA A 464 -18.45 -2.13 2.18
N ALA A 465 -19.66 -1.87 2.72
CA ALA A 465 -20.79 -2.78 2.66
C ALA A 465 -21.98 -2.10 1.96
N GLY A 466 -22.79 -2.88 1.26
CA GLY A 466 -24.11 -2.44 0.78
C GLY A 466 -24.17 -2.04 -0.69
N ASP A 467 -23.15 -1.41 -1.23
CA ASP A 467 -23.18 -0.83 -2.58
C ASP A 467 -22.42 -1.65 -3.63
N MET A 468 -21.92 -2.84 -3.25
CA MET A 468 -21.14 -3.69 -4.13
C MET A 468 -21.96 -4.89 -4.58
N ALA A 469 -21.81 -5.27 -5.84
CA ALA A 469 -22.43 -6.48 -6.38
C ALA A 469 -22.01 -7.71 -5.58
N LEU A 470 -22.96 -8.54 -5.21
CA LEU A 470 -22.74 -9.82 -4.55
C LEU A 470 -23.25 -10.94 -5.45
N HIS A 471 -22.38 -11.90 -5.77
CA HIS A 471 -22.75 -13.09 -6.52
C HIS A 471 -22.38 -14.33 -5.70
N ILE A 472 -23.38 -15.08 -5.27
CA ILE A 472 -23.22 -16.31 -4.51
C ILE A 472 -23.71 -17.46 -5.40
N GLN A 473 -22.89 -18.49 -5.57
CA GLN A 473 -23.23 -19.70 -6.31
C GLN A 473 -23.19 -20.90 -5.37
N LEU A 474 -24.25 -21.70 -5.39
CA LEU A 474 -24.26 -23.03 -4.80
C LEU A 474 -23.74 -24.02 -5.85
N LEU A 475 -22.63 -24.64 -5.56
CA LEU A 475 -22.03 -25.63 -6.47
C LEU A 475 -22.33 -27.05 -6.01
N SER A 476 -22.60 -27.96 -6.94
CA SER A 476 -22.66 -29.38 -6.70
C SER A 476 -21.26 -29.95 -6.36
N SER A 477 -21.19 -31.17 -5.89
CA SER A 477 -19.91 -31.90 -5.68
C SER A 477 -19.09 -32.07 -6.97
N ARG A 478 -19.70 -31.84 -8.14
CA ARG A 478 -19.06 -31.90 -9.46
C ARG A 478 -18.67 -30.53 -10.00
N GLY A 479 -18.88 -29.46 -9.20
CA GLY A 479 -18.58 -28.08 -9.59
C GLY A 479 -19.63 -27.42 -10.50
N GLU A 480 -20.81 -28.04 -10.71
CA GLU A 480 -21.90 -27.45 -11.47
C GLU A 480 -22.68 -26.47 -10.62
N VAL A 481 -23.07 -25.33 -11.19
CA VAL A 481 -23.91 -24.34 -10.50
C VAL A 481 -25.32 -24.91 -10.33
N VAL A 482 -25.74 -25.14 -9.08
CA VAL A 482 -27.06 -25.66 -8.72
C VAL A 482 -28.05 -24.51 -8.52
N ASP A 483 -27.58 -23.41 -7.92
CA ASP A 483 -28.36 -22.22 -7.65
C ASP A 483 -27.45 -20.99 -7.55
N GLU A 484 -27.98 -19.79 -7.79
CA GLU A 484 -27.24 -18.56 -7.66
C GLU A 484 -28.09 -17.41 -7.14
N VAL A 485 -27.50 -16.54 -6.33
CA VAL A 485 -28.08 -15.28 -5.88
C VAL A 485 -27.16 -14.13 -6.29
N ARG A 486 -27.73 -13.16 -6.97
CA ARG A 486 -27.04 -11.92 -7.35
C ARG A 486 -27.72 -10.73 -6.70
N ARG A 487 -26.92 -9.86 -6.09
CA ARG A 487 -27.33 -8.53 -5.68
C ARG A 487 -26.57 -7.54 -6.57
N PRO A 488 -27.27 -6.63 -7.26
CA PRO A 488 -26.66 -5.63 -8.11
C PRO A 488 -25.79 -4.64 -7.34
#